data_005c09f862728973ac0e66cf0589c052
#
_entry.id   005c09f862728973ac0e66cf0589c052
#
_cell.length_a   1.000
_cell.length_b   1.000
_cell.length_c   1.000
_cell.angle_alpha   90.00
_cell.angle_beta   90.00
_cell.angle_gamma   90.00
#
_symmetry.space_group_name_H-M   'P 1'
#
loop_
_entity.id
_entity.type
_entity.pdbx_description
1 polymer ?
#
loop_
_entity_poly.entity_id
_entity_poly.type
_entity_poly.pdbx_seq_one_letter_code
_entity_poly.pdbx_strand_id
1 'polypeptide(L)'
;MLEIGDDTRIAKQVKFNQGEHTTLRVGDRTQIYRGGEFTGDITIGDDVFINRDCYVRPHVTIGDRVNIGPFVRLITDTHEVGPHERRAGAVRHDPIVVGAGSWIGASSTVLAGVRIGAGAIVAAGSIVTEDVPDDVLVAGVPARVVKRLKG
;
A
#
# COMPACT_ATOMS: atom_id res chain seq x y z
N MET A 1 -10.72 11.53 -10.57
CA MET A 1 -11.76 10.63 -11.10
C MET A 1 -11.79 9.35 -10.29
N LEU A 2 -12.96 8.75 -10.10
CA LEU A 2 -13.13 7.49 -9.38
C LEU A 2 -13.68 6.44 -10.37
N GLU A 3 -12.91 5.37 -10.61
CA GLU A 3 -13.30 4.26 -11.48
C GLU A 3 -13.41 3.00 -10.62
N ILE A 4 -14.60 2.43 -10.51
CA ILE A 4 -14.87 1.27 -9.65
C ILE A 4 -15.40 0.14 -10.51
N GLY A 5 -14.77 -1.03 -10.40
CA GLY A 5 -15.17 -2.25 -11.10
C GLY A 5 -16.44 -2.89 -10.57
N ASP A 6 -16.83 -3.97 -11.21
CA ASP A 6 -18.07 -4.70 -10.91
C ASP A 6 -17.97 -5.46 -9.59
N ASP A 7 -19.07 -5.57 -8.87
CA ASP A 7 -19.20 -6.28 -7.59
C ASP A 7 -18.23 -5.79 -6.49
N THR A 8 -17.67 -4.62 -6.65
CA THR A 8 -16.77 -4.00 -5.67
C THR A 8 -17.55 -3.27 -4.60
N ARG A 9 -17.14 -3.42 -3.35
CA ARG A 9 -17.80 -2.83 -2.17
C ARG A 9 -16.83 -1.93 -1.41
N ILE A 10 -17.20 -0.66 -1.30
CA ILE A 10 -16.44 0.35 -0.56
C ILE A 10 -17.31 0.90 0.55
N ALA A 11 -16.84 0.82 1.80
CA ALA A 11 -17.58 1.32 2.95
C ALA A 11 -17.75 2.85 2.89
N LYS A 12 -18.87 3.33 3.42
CA LYS A 12 -19.26 4.75 3.33
C LYS A 12 -18.28 5.72 3.99
N GLN A 13 -17.55 5.28 4.99
CA GLN A 13 -16.59 6.13 5.73
C GLN A 13 -15.19 6.14 5.12
N VAL A 14 -14.99 5.53 3.97
CA VAL A 14 -13.71 5.60 3.25
C VAL A 14 -13.58 6.99 2.62
N LYS A 15 -12.44 7.63 2.84
CA LYS A 15 -12.15 8.95 2.29
C LYS A 15 -11.29 8.85 1.05
N PHE A 16 -11.74 9.47 -0.02
CA PHE A 16 -10.99 9.60 -1.27
C PHE A 16 -10.63 11.07 -1.48
N ASN A 17 -9.37 11.40 -1.27
CA ASN A 17 -8.84 12.73 -1.47
C ASN A 17 -8.25 12.84 -2.87
N GLN A 18 -9.11 13.14 -3.84
CA GLN A 18 -8.72 13.24 -5.23
C GLN A 18 -8.52 14.68 -5.65
N GLY A 19 -7.39 14.96 -6.30
CA GLY A 19 -7.17 16.21 -6.99
C GLY A 19 -7.87 16.24 -8.35
N GLU A 20 -7.85 17.40 -8.97
CA GLU A 20 -8.53 17.65 -10.26
C GLU A 20 -8.08 16.71 -11.40
N HIS A 21 -6.83 16.25 -11.35
CA HIS A 21 -6.23 15.41 -12.37
C HIS A 21 -5.78 14.02 -11.87
N THR A 22 -6.29 13.59 -10.73
CA THR A 22 -5.93 12.30 -10.15
C THR A 22 -7.04 11.27 -10.33
N THR A 23 -6.66 9.99 -10.43
CA THR A 23 -7.60 8.89 -10.61
C THR A 23 -7.35 7.80 -9.56
N LEU A 24 -8.42 7.39 -8.90
CA LEU A 24 -8.45 6.14 -8.14
C LEU A 24 -9.15 5.10 -9.00
N ARG A 25 -8.44 4.02 -9.32
CA ARG A 25 -8.99 2.85 -10.01
C ARG A 25 -9.08 1.69 -9.04
N VAL A 26 -10.23 1.08 -8.97
CA VAL A 26 -10.48 -0.12 -8.17
C VAL A 26 -11.08 -1.18 -9.09
N GLY A 27 -10.47 -2.34 -9.13
CA GLY A 27 -10.92 -3.46 -9.97
C GLY A 27 -12.20 -4.10 -9.47
N ASP A 28 -12.49 -5.29 -10.02
CA ASP A 28 -13.71 -6.04 -9.75
C ASP A 28 -13.62 -6.83 -8.44
N ARG A 29 -14.75 -7.09 -7.79
CA ARG A 29 -14.90 -7.96 -6.60
C ARG A 29 -13.96 -7.57 -5.44
N THR A 30 -13.53 -6.33 -5.41
CA THR A 30 -12.66 -5.78 -4.37
C THR A 30 -13.50 -5.24 -3.22
N GLN A 31 -12.98 -5.37 -2.00
CA GLN A 31 -13.64 -4.89 -0.80
C GLN A 31 -12.71 -3.96 -0.01
N ILE A 32 -13.21 -2.76 0.28
CA ILE A 32 -12.50 -1.78 1.11
C ILE A 32 -13.38 -1.44 2.32
N TYR A 33 -12.85 -1.76 3.50
CA TYR A 33 -13.55 -1.53 4.75
C TYR A 33 -13.41 -0.08 5.20
N ARG A 34 -14.17 0.29 6.22
CA ARG A 34 -14.38 1.64 6.72
C ARG A 34 -13.10 2.35 7.21
N GLY A 35 -13.14 3.66 7.23
CA GLY A 35 -12.19 4.52 7.92
C GLY A 35 -10.87 4.74 7.20
N GLY A 36 -10.65 4.12 6.06
CA GLY A 36 -9.43 4.31 5.27
C GLY A 36 -9.38 5.68 4.59
N GLU A 37 -8.18 6.10 4.26
CA GLU A 37 -7.92 7.32 3.50
C GLU A 37 -7.01 7.03 2.31
N PHE A 38 -7.47 7.38 1.13
CA PHE A 38 -6.81 7.12 -0.15
C PHE A 38 -6.62 8.46 -0.87
N THR A 39 -5.40 8.83 -1.18
CA THR A 39 -5.09 10.14 -1.75
C THR A 39 -4.34 10.01 -3.08
N GLY A 40 -4.79 10.74 -4.08
CA GLY A 40 -4.12 10.89 -5.39
C GLY A 40 -4.29 9.68 -6.30
N ASP A 41 -3.35 9.52 -7.22
CA ASP A 41 -3.36 8.42 -8.19
C ASP A 41 -3.07 7.08 -7.51
N ILE A 42 -4.06 6.19 -7.54
CA ILE A 42 -3.95 4.86 -6.94
C ILE A 42 -4.62 3.86 -7.88
N THR A 43 -3.99 2.71 -8.07
CA THR A 43 -4.57 1.58 -8.79
C THR A 43 -4.65 0.36 -7.87
N ILE A 44 -5.85 -0.19 -7.75
CA ILE A 44 -6.15 -1.40 -6.97
C ILE A 44 -6.73 -2.44 -7.93
N GLY A 45 -6.18 -3.65 -7.92
CA GLY A 45 -6.60 -4.73 -8.80
C GLY A 45 -7.92 -5.38 -8.42
N ASP A 46 -8.13 -6.57 -8.97
CA ASP A 46 -9.31 -7.40 -8.75
C ASP A 46 -9.16 -8.28 -7.50
N ASP A 47 -10.27 -8.64 -6.88
CA ASP A 47 -10.31 -9.57 -5.75
C ASP A 47 -9.42 -9.14 -4.57
N VAL A 48 -9.23 -7.85 -4.39
CA VAL A 48 -8.42 -7.29 -3.30
C VAL A 48 -9.29 -7.10 -2.06
N PHE A 49 -8.70 -7.35 -0.90
CA PHE A 49 -9.31 -7.07 0.40
C PHE A 49 -8.46 -6.06 1.16
N ILE A 50 -9.04 -4.91 1.48
CA ILE A 50 -8.40 -3.87 2.30
C ILE A 50 -9.21 -3.69 3.56
N ASN A 51 -8.62 -4.02 4.70
CA ASN A 51 -9.25 -3.91 6.00
C ASN A 51 -9.38 -2.43 6.43
N ARG A 52 -9.93 -2.21 7.61
CA ARG A 52 -10.26 -0.88 8.13
C ARG A 52 -9.03 0.01 8.34
N ASP A 53 -9.25 1.32 8.26
CA ASP A 53 -8.32 2.36 8.69
C ASP A 53 -6.93 2.29 8.04
N CYS A 54 -6.87 1.91 6.78
CA CYS A 54 -5.64 1.96 5.99
C CYS A 54 -5.37 3.39 5.48
N TYR A 55 -4.10 3.74 5.39
CA TYR A 55 -3.65 5.03 4.89
C TYR A 55 -2.80 4.84 3.64
N VAL A 56 -3.32 5.27 2.50
CA VAL A 56 -2.70 5.04 1.18
C VAL A 56 -2.45 6.37 0.49
N ARG A 57 -1.19 6.63 0.19
CA ARG A 57 -0.73 7.88 -0.42
C ARG A 57 -0.63 7.77 -1.94
N PRO A 58 -0.39 8.90 -2.66
CA PRO A 58 -0.33 8.88 -4.13
C PRO A 58 0.68 7.90 -4.71
N HIS A 59 0.43 7.46 -5.93
CA HIS A 59 1.32 6.58 -6.71
C HIS A 59 1.52 5.20 -6.09
N VAL A 60 0.45 4.63 -5.54
CA VAL A 60 0.41 3.24 -5.06
C VAL A 60 -0.30 2.37 -6.08
N THR A 61 0.30 1.23 -6.39
CA THR A 61 -0.32 0.15 -7.17
C THR A 61 -0.44 -1.10 -6.32
N ILE A 62 -1.64 -1.64 -6.20
CA ILE A 62 -1.94 -2.89 -5.49
C ILE A 62 -2.42 -3.91 -6.52
N GLY A 63 -1.70 -5.01 -6.64
CA GLY A 63 -2.03 -6.09 -7.57
C GLY A 63 -3.28 -6.88 -7.16
N ASP A 64 -3.67 -7.81 -8.01
CA ASP A 64 -4.85 -8.65 -7.79
C ASP A 64 -4.67 -9.58 -6.59
N ARG A 65 -5.78 -9.93 -5.93
CA ARG A 65 -5.82 -10.89 -4.82
C ARG A 65 -4.89 -10.55 -3.65
N VAL A 66 -4.59 -9.29 -3.48
CA VAL A 66 -3.83 -8.80 -2.32
C VAL A 66 -4.77 -8.69 -1.11
N ASN A 67 -4.27 -9.07 0.05
CA ASN A 67 -4.94 -8.89 1.33
C ASN A 67 -4.17 -7.90 2.20
N ILE A 68 -4.82 -6.83 2.61
CA ILE A 68 -4.22 -5.78 3.45
C ILE A 68 -4.93 -5.73 4.80
N GLY A 69 -4.18 -5.98 5.86
CA GLY A 69 -4.67 -5.95 7.24
C GLY A 69 -5.06 -4.54 7.71
N PRO A 70 -5.72 -4.42 8.86
CA PRO A 70 -6.13 -3.13 9.39
C PRO A 70 -4.93 -2.26 9.77
N PHE A 71 -5.11 -0.95 9.67
CA PHE A 71 -4.12 0.06 10.05
C PHE A 71 -2.81 0.01 9.26
N VAL A 72 -2.80 -0.58 8.09
CA VAL A 72 -1.64 -0.58 7.19
C VAL A 72 -1.46 0.82 6.59
N ARG A 73 -0.21 1.25 6.48
CA ARG A 73 0.15 2.52 5.85
C ARG A 73 1.07 2.26 4.66
N LEU A 74 0.68 2.75 3.49
CA LEU A 74 1.49 2.76 2.28
C LEU A 74 1.88 4.21 2.01
N ILE A 75 3.09 4.59 2.39
CA ILE A 75 3.54 5.99 2.45
C ILE A 75 4.57 6.25 1.36
N THR A 76 4.14 6.90 0.29
CA THR A 76 5.02 7.29 -0.81
C THR A 76 5.75 8.61 -0.58
N ASP A 77 5.26 9.40 0.38
CA ASP A 77 5.83 10.70 0.71
C ASP A 77 7.24 10.51 1.27
N THR A 78 8.19 11.25 0.73
CA THR A 78 9.55 11.36 1.27
C THR A 78 10.10 12.75 1.00
N HIS A 79 11.25 13.05 1.54
CA HIS A 79 11.92 14.32 1.35
C HIS A 79 13.36 14.11 0.90
N GLU A 80 13.86 15.01 0.08
CA GLU A 80 15.29 15.16 -0.09
C GLU A 80 15.94 15.51 1.26
N VAL A 81 17.13 14.99 1.52
CA VAL A 81 17.87 15.39 2.71
C VAL A 81 18.37 16.81 2.52
N GLY A 82 17.78 17.71 3.25
CA GLY A 82 18.14 19.13 3.25
C GLY A 82 19.34 19.45 4.17
N PRO A 83 19.68 20.72 4.29
CA PRO A 83 20.76 21.19 5.15
C PRO A 83 20.42 20.97 6.64
N HIS A 84 21.41 21.22 7.50
CA HIS A 84 21.28 21.08 8.95
C HIS A 84 20.06 21.80 9.53
N GLU A 85 19.75 22.98 9.03
CA GLU A 85 18.67 23.83 9.53
C GLU A 85 17.28 23.29 9.18
N ARG A 86 17.18 22.43 8.13
CA ARG A 86 15.93 21.83 7.71
C ARG A 86 16.17 20.52 6.94
N ARG A 87 16.28 19.42 7.66
CA ARG A 87 16.57 18.09 7.09
C ARG A 87 15.48 17.58 6.13
N ALA A 88 14.21 17.89 6.39
CA ALA A 88 13.13 17.60 5.45
C ALA A 88 13.16 18.67 4.34
N GLY A 89 13.88 18.39 3.27
CA GLY A 89 13.97 19.26 2.08
C GLY A 89 12.76 19.15 1.18
N ALA A 90 12.95 19.27 -0.12
CA ALA A 90 11.87 19.17 -1.09
C ALA A 90 11.13 17.82 -0.95
N VAL A 91 9.80 17.86 -0.98
CA VAL A 91 8.97 16.66 -0.93
C VAL A 91 8.95 15.97 -2.31
N ARG A 92 8.97 14.65 -2.30
CA ARG A 92 8.67 13.83 -3.48
C ARG A 92 7.82 12.63 -3.08
N HIS A 93 7.23 11.97 -4.05
CA HIS A 93 6.44 10.75 -3.87
C HIS A 93 7.08 9.63 -4.68
N ASP A 94 7.72 8.69 -4.01
CA ASP A 94 8.32 7.53 -4.66
C ASP A 94 7.29 6.39 -4.70
N PRO A 95 6.94 5.85 -5.89
CA PRO A 95 5.88 4.86 -6.02
C PRO A 95 6.07 3.61 -5.18
N ILE A 96 4.96 3.06 -4.68
CA ILE A 96 4.91 1.75 -4.03
C ILE A 96 4.14 0.80 -4.91
N VAL A 97 4.68 -0.40 -5.09
CA VAL A 97 4.00 -1.50 -5.80
C VAL A 97 3.85 -2.68 -4.86
N VAL A 98 2.62 -3.15 -4.71
CA VAL A 98 2.29 -4.35 -3.94
C VAL A 98 1.92 -5.46 -4.93
N GLY A 99 2.77 -6.48 -5.03
CA GLY A 99 2.62 -7.58 -5.99
C GLY A 99 1.38 -8.43 -5.73
N ALA A 100 0.85 -9.03 -6.80
CA ALA A 100 -0.36 -9.84 -6.75
C ALA A 100 -0.24 -10.98 -5.73
N GLY A 101 -1.33 -11.31 -5.05
CA GLY A 101 -1.41 -12.42 -4.11
C GLY A 101 -0.68 -12.20 -2.79
N SER A 102 -0.08 -11.05 -2.55
CA SER A 102 0.63 -10.76 -1.31
C SER A 102 -0.30 -10.49 -0.14
N TRP A 103 0.21 -10.65 1.06
CA TRP A 103 -0.50 -10.38 2.30
C TRP A 103 0.30 -9.43 3.18
N ILE A 104 -0.27 -8.25 3.44
CA ILE A 104 0.32 -7.23 4.30
C ILE A 104 -0.35 -7.29 5.67
N GLY A 105 0.38 -7.70 6.69
CA GLY A 105 -0.13 -7.87 8.04
C GLY A 105 -0.51 -6.55 8.71
N ALA A 106 -1.38 -6.64 9.72
CA ALA A 106 -1.94 -5.50 10.44
C ALA A 106 -0.86 -4.53 10.94
N SER A 107 -1.14 -3.23 10.90
CA SER A 107 -0.29 -2.16 11.43
C SER A 107 1.11 -2.07 10.81
N SER A 108 1.33 -2.71 9.66
CA SER A 108 2.60 -2.57 8.93
C SER A 108 2.66 -1.24 8.20
N THR A 109 3.87 -0.75 8.02
CA THR A 109 4.16 0.45 7.23
C THR A 109 5.12 0.11 6.10
N VAL A 110 4.75 0.48 4.88
CA VAL A 110 5.61 0.37 3.70
C VAL A 110 6.07 1.76 3.30
N LEU A 111 7.37 1.93 3.20
CA LEU A 111 7.97 3.24 2.92
C LEU A 111 8.13 3.49 1.43
N ALA A 112 8.36 4.77 1.11
CA ALA A 112 8.47 5.29 -0.25
C ALA A 112 9.43 4.48 -1.12
N GLY A 113 9.01 4.19 -2.34
CA GLY A 113 9.81 3.50 -3.35
C GLY A 113 9.90 1.99 -3.21
N VAL A 114 9.29 1.39 -2.19
CA VAL A 114 9.36 -0.06 -1.95
C VAL A 114 8.47 -0.82 -2.92
N ARG A 115 9.01 -1.90 -3.46
CA ARG A 115 8.28 -2.92 -4.22
C ARG A 115 8.15 -4.20 -3.39
N ILE A 116 6.92 -4.62 -3.15
CA ILE A 116 6.63 -5.91 -2.52
C ILE A 116 6.34 -6.93 -3.61
N GLY A 117 7.10 -8.02 -3.64
CA GLY A 117 6.96 -9.07 -4.63
C GLY A 117 5.63 -9.81 -4.55
N ALA A 118 5.28 -10.49 -5.64
CA ALA A 118 4.08 -11.32 -5.71
C ALA A 118 4.14 -12.47 -4.70
N GLY A 119 3.03 -12.81 -4.08
CA GLY A 119 2.95 -13.90 -3.12
C GLY A 119 3.75 -13.69 -1.83
N ALA A 120 4.25 -12.49 -1.57
CA ALA A 120 5.00 -12.19 -0.36
C ALA A 120 4.08 -11.97 0.84
N ILE A 121 4.59 -12.22 2.03
CA ILE A 121 3.91 -11.91 3.30
C ILE A 121 4.75 -10.92 4.09
N VAL A 122 4.12 -9.85 4.53
CA VAL A 122 4.67 -8.91 5.50
C VAL A 122 4.02 -9.17 6.84
N ALA A 123 4.80 -9.59 7.84
CA ALA A 123 4.26 -9.86 9.18
C ALA A 123 3.73 -8.57 9.82
N ALA A 124 2.70 -8.73 10.66
CA ALA A 124 2.08 -7.60 11.35
C ALA A 124 3.10 -6.74 12.12
N GLY A 125 2.89 -5.44 12.12
CA GLY A 125 3.75 -4.48 12.83
C GLY A 125 5.11 -4.25 12.20
N SER A 126 5.36 -4.72 10.99
CA SER A 126 6.64 -4.54 10.30
C SER A 126 6.75 -3.15 9.66
N ILE A 127 7.98 -2.67 9.52
CA ILE A 127 8.30 -1.49 8.71
C ILE A 127 9.17 -1.93 7.55
N VAL A 128 8.62 -1.87 6.34
CA VAL A 128 9.29 -2.32 5.12
C VAL A 128 10.03 -1.14 4.51
N THR A 129 11.36 -1.20 4.53
CA THR A 129 12.25 -0.13 4.06
C THR A 129 12.97 -0.48 2.76
N GLU A 130 12.94 -1.73 2.33
CA GLU A 130 13.61 -2.27 1.15
C GLU A 130 12.66 -3.14 0.36
N ASP A 131 12.96 -3.34 -0.93
CA ASP A 131 12.21 -4.24 -1.78
C ASP A 131 12.12 -5.65 -1.18
N VAL A 132 10.95 -6.26 -1.33
CA VAL A 132 10.67 -7.61 -0.84
C VAL A 132 10.57 -8.54 -2.06
N PRO A 133 11.39 -9.61 -2.13
CA PRO A 133 11.30 -10.59 -3.22
C PRO A 133 9.95 -11.30 -3.26
N ASP A 134 9.66 -11.93 -4.40
CA ASP A 134 8.50 -12.81 -4.52
C ASP A 134 8.58 -13.98 -3.53
N ASP A 135 7.45 -14.46 -3.07
CA ASP A 135 7.32 -15.69 -2.29
C ASP A 135 8.24 -15.76 -1.06
N VAL A 136 8.32 -14.68 -0.31
CA VAL A 136 9.03 -14.64 0.97
C VAL A 136 8.14 -14.08 2.08
N LEU A 137 8.45 -14.47 3.31
CA LEU A 137 7.93 -13.82 4.52
C LEU A 137 9.00 -12.87 5.03
N VAL A 138 8.64 -11.59 5.20
CA VAL A 138 9.47 -10.60 5.89
C VAL A 138 8.82 -10.21 7.21
N ALA A 139 9.64 -9.84 8.18
CA ALA A 139 9.17 -9.41 9.51
C ALA A 139 10.16 -8.45 10.17
N GLY A 140 9.65 -7.61 11.03
CA GLY A 140 10.45 -6.76 11.93
C GLY A 140 10.53 -5.29 11.54
N VAL A 141 11.34 -4.56 12.32
CA VAL A 141 11.61 -3.13 12.16
C VAL A 141 13.12 -2.90 12.23
N PRO A 142 13.78 -2.70 11.08
CA PRO A 142 13.25 -2.84 9.72
C PRO A 142 12.96 -4.30 9.36
N ALA A 143 12.03 -4.50 8.43
CA ALA A 143 11.64 -5.83 7.98
C ALA A 143 12.81 -6.54 7.28
N ARG A 144 12.96 -7.83 7.59
CA ARG A 144 13.99 -8.71 7.00
C ARG A 144 13.35 -10.04 6.59
N VAL A 145 13.95 -10.70 5.60
CA VAL A 145 13.48 -12.01 5.15
C VAL A 145 13.62 -13.03 6.29
N VAL A 146 12.52 -13.67 6.64
CA VAL A 146 12.47 -14.74 7.64
C VAL A 146 12.56 -16.10 7.00
N LYS A 147 11.82 -16.31 5.92
CA LYS A 147 11.82 -17.58 5.17
C LYS A 147 11.28 -17.42 3.76
N ARG A 148 11.57 -18.38 2.91
CA ARG A 148 10.91 -18.55 1.62
C ARG A 148 9.61 -19.31 1.80
N LEU A 149 8.63 -18.95 0.99
CA LEU A 149 7.32 -19.59 0.92
C LEU A 149 7.28 -20.49 -0.33
N LYS A 150 6.43 -21.50 -0.28
CA LYS A 150 6.15 -22.30 -1.48
C LYS A 150 5.23 -21.51 -2.41
N GLY A 151 5.63 -21.43 -3.64
CA GLY A 151 4.83 -20.79 -4.69
C GLY A 151 3.62 -21.59 -5.11
#